data_71f12785ca6aa9eedcb97ea560827e2f
#
_entry.id   71f12785ca6aa9eedcb97ea560827e2f
#
_cell.length_a   1.000
_cell.length_b   1.000
_cell.length_c   1.000
_cell.angle_alpha   90.00
_cell.angle_beta   90.00
_cell.angle_gamma   90.00
#
_symmetry.space_group_name_H-M   'P 1'
#
loop_
_entity.id
_entity.type
_entity.pdbx_description
1 polymer ?
#
loop_
_entity_poly.entity_id
_entity_poly.type
_entity_poly.pdbx_seq_one_letter_code
_entity_poly.pdbx_strand_id
1 'polypeptide(L)'
;MAGYIRQSAAEIVDTLTIDAVDLNNEFDAIVSAFVNTTGHKHDGTAANGPVIGLIGDANLATPLNKINVNTTSDELEFSIKVGAAATQQFKVSDGLIIPSVDNDIDLGTAAKQFKDA
;
A
#
# COMPACT_ATOMS: atom_id res chain seq x y z
N MET A 1 15.02 2.66 13.61
CA MET A 1 15.38 1.81 12.45
C MET A 1 14.15 1.01 12.13
N ALA A 2 13.65 1.15 10.97
CA ALA A 2 12.45 0.45 10.53
C ALA A 2 12.86 -0.78 9.72
N GLY A 3 12.21 -1.89 9.92
CA GLY A 3 12.51 -3.14 9.28
C GLY A 3 13.26 -4.14 10.17
N TYR A 4 13.28 -5.39 9.73
CA TYR A 4 13.98 -6.47 10.44
C TYR A 4 15.49 -6.37 10.23
N ILE A 5 16.25 -6.42 11.33
CA ILE A 5 17.68 -6.57 11.30
C ILE A 5 18.04 -7.82 12.12
N ARG A 6 18.72 -8.72 11.48
CA ARG A 6 19.18 -9.94 12.11
C ARG A 6 20.14 -9.63 13.27
N GLN A 7 19.87 -10.19 14.47
CA GLN A 7 20.59 -9.88 15.69
C GLN A 7 21.72 -10.90 15.98
N SER A 8 21.43 -12.18 15.82
CA SER A 8 22.35 -13.28 16.20
C SER A 8 22.92 -13.97 14.96
N ALA A 9 23.36 -13.19 13.96
CA ALA A 9 23.86 -13.73 12.69
C ALA A 9 25.17 -14.49 12.80
N ALA A 10 26.00 -14.17 13.81
CA ALA A 10 27.26 -14.81 14.04
C ALA A 10 27.14 -16.10 14.89
N GLU A 11 26.09 -16.20 15.69
CA GLU A 11 25.81 -17.29 16.61
C GLU A 11 24.95 -18.39 15.94
N ILE A 12 24.04 -18.02 15.06
CA ILE A 12 23.16 -18.98 14.34
C ILE A 12 23.85 -19.40 13.04
N VAL A 13 24.83 -20.32 13.19
CA VAL A 13 25.59 -20.93 12.10
C VAL A 13 25.78 -22.42 12.34
N ASP A 14 26.08 -23.21 11.30
CA ASP A 14 26.04 -24.68 11.29
C ASP A 14 26.97 -25.36 12.35
N THR A 15 28.00 -24.69 12.81
CA THR A 15 29.02 -25.31 13.68
C THR A 15 28.96 -24.82 15.11
N LEU A 16 28.02 -23.95 15.47
CA LEU A 16 27.87 -23.42 16.82
C LEU A 16 26.58 -23.95 17.48
N THR A 17 26.64 -24.00 18.83
CA THR A 17 25.45 -24.28 19.62
C THR A 17 24.57 -23.01 19.59
N ILE A 18 23.29 -23.18 19.23
CA ILE A 18 22.31 -22.10 19.26
C ILE A 18 21.66 -22.09 20.63
N ASP A 19 21.81 -21.01 21.37
CA ASP A 19 21.16 -20.82 22.65
C ASP A 19 19.74 -20.22 22.49
N ALA A 20 18.92 -20.36 23.53
CA ALA A 20 17.59 -19.78 23.54
C ALA A 20 17.59 -18.25 23.41
N VAL A 21 18.63 -17.60 23.88
CA VAL A 21 18.81 -16.15 23.78
C VAL A 21 19.01 -15.71 22.33
N ASP A 22 19.72 -16.51 21.52
CA ASP A 22 19.96 -16.19 20.11
C ASP A 22 18.64 -16.20 19.32
N LEU A 23 17.80 -17.21 19.56
CA LEU A 23 16.47 -17.30 18.95
C LEU A 23 15.52 -16.20 19.45
N ASN A 24 15.52 -15.92 20.76
CA ASN A 24 14.69 -14.86 21.32
C ASN A 24 15.06 -13.49 20.76
N ASN A 25 16.35 -13.18 20.63
CA ASN A 25 16.81 -11.94 20.01
C ASN A 25 16.32 -11.78 18.56
N GLU A 26 16.32 -12.88 17.77
CA GLU A 26 15.78 -12.85 16.40
C GLU A 26 14.27 -12.65 16.40
N PHE A 27 13.52 -13.33 17.29
CA PHE A 27 12.07 -13.17 17.38
C PHE A 27 11.68 -11.77 17.85
N ASP A 28 12.38 -11.21 18.84
CA ASP A 28 12.14 -9.86 19.33
C ASP A 28 12.43 -8.81 18.25
N ALA A 29 13.48 -9.03 17.43
CA ALA A 29 13.79 -8.19 16.28
C ALA A 29 12.69 -8.26 15.21
N ILE A 30 12.12 -9.44 14.95
CA ILE A 30 10.99 -9.61 14.05
C ILE A 30 9.75 -8.88 14.59
N VAL A 31 9.39 -9.09 15.86
CA VAL A 31 8.27 -8.40 16.51
C VAL A 31 8.44 -6.88 16.43
N SER A 32 9.65 -6.40 16.74
CA SER A 32 10.01 -4.97 16.70
C SER A 32 9.86 -4.37 15.30
N ALA A 33 10.13 -5.16 14.23
CA ALA A 33 9.99 -4.72 12.85
C ALA A 33 8.52 -4.46 12.45
N PHE A 34 7.55 -5.02 13.17
CA PHE A 34 6.12 -4.85 12.91
C PHE A 34 5.40 -3.91 13.89
N VAL A 35 6.11 -3.29 14.83
CA VAL A 35 5.52 -2.29 15.73
C VAL A 35 5.09 -1.06 14.94
N ASN A 36 3.83 -0.62 15.14
CA ASN A 36 3.22 0.46 14.36
C ASN A 36 3.89 1.85 14.54
N THR A 37 4.63 2.06 15.62
CA THR A 37 5.31 3.33 15.91
C THR A 37 6.76 3.38 15.44
N THR A 38 7.47 2.25 15.52
CA THR A 38 8.92 2.17 15.29
C THR A 38 9.34 1.11 14.27
N GLY A 39 8.40 0.24 13.85
CA GLY A 39 8.62 -0.80 12.86
C GLY A 39 8.79 -0.26 11.42
N HIS A 40 8.85 -1.17 10.45
CA HIS A 40 8.99 -0.78 9.05
C HIS A 40 7.72 -0.05 8.56
N LYS A 41 7.93 0.86 7.61
CA LYS A 41 6.89 1.65 6.93
C LYS A 41 7.06 1.48 5.43
N HIS A 42 6.02 1.78 4.69
CA HIS A 42 6.09 1.87 3.24
C HIS A 42 6.25 3.34 2.83
N ASP A 43 7.39 3.94 3.15
CA ASP A 43 7.68 5.36 2.97
C ASP A 43 8.74 5.65 1.87
N GLY A 44 9.19 4.61 1.18
CA GLY A 44 10.16 4.72 0.08
C GLY A 44 11.62 4.74 0.52
N THR A 45 11.91 4.69 1.83
CA THR A 45 13.29 4.57 2.29
C THR A 45 13.80 3.13 2.19
N ALA A 46 15.11 2.94 1.99
CA ALA A 46 15.70 1.63 1.73
C ALA A 46 15.42 0.57 2.81
N ALA A 47 15.25 0.99 4.07
CA ALA A 47 14.97 0.08 5.19
C ALA A 47 13.49 -0.21 5.41
N ASN A 48 12.59 0.54 4.78
CA ASN A 48 11.14 0.49 5.01
C ASN A 48 10.34 -0.08 3.82
N GLY A 49 10.99 -0.30 2.70
CA GLY A 49 10.33 -0.74 1.48
C GLY A 49 9.67 0.40 0.68
N PRO A 50 9.19 0.09 -0.52
CA PRO A 50 8.64 1.10 -1.42
C PRO A 50 7.33 1.69 -0.88
N VAL A 51 7.04 2.92 -1.29
CA VAL A 51 5.71 3.53 -1.09
C VAL A 51 4.65 2.67 -1.76
N ILE A 52 3.49 2.51 -1.12
CA ILE A 52 2.35 1.81 -1.70
C ILE A 52 1.68 2.73 -2.72
N GLY A 53 1.91 2.47 -4.00
CA GLY A 53 1.31 3.22 -5.11
C GLY A 53 -0.01 2.66 -5.62
N LEU A 54 -0.44 1.50 -5.10
CA LEU A 54 -1.68 0.84 -5.50
C LEU A 54 -2.45 0.37 -4.27
N ILE A 55 -3.70 0.81 -4.17
CA ILE A 55 -4.69 0.31 -3.19
C ILE A 55 -5.81 -0.36 -3.97
N GLY A 56 -6.16 -1.60 -3.66
CA GLY A 56 -7.14 -2.32 -4.44
C GLY A 56 -7.73 -3.55 -3.74
N ASP A 57 -8.48 -4.35 -4.49
CA ASP A 57 -9.12 -5.57 -4.00
C ASP A 57 -8.09 -6.49 -3.33
N ALA A 58 -8.41 -6.96 -2.13
CA ALA A 58 -7.57 -7.88 -1.37
C ALA A 58 -7.36 -9.21 -2.13
N ASN A 59 -6.16 -9.76 -2.02
CA ASN A 59 -5.79 -11.06 -2.57
C ASN A 59 -5.81 -11.17 -4.12
N LEU A 60 -5.82 -10.04 -4.83
CA LEU A 60 -5.71 -10.00 -6.28
C LEU A 60 -4.40 -9.34 -6.70
N ALA A 61 -3.61 -10.02 -7.54
CA ALA A 61 -2.40 -9.45 -8.12
C ALA A 61 -2.70 -8.25 -9.04
N THR A 62 -3.88 -8.27 -9.69
CA THR A 62 -4.39 -7.19 -10.52
C THR A 62 -5.80 -6.82 -10.07
N PRO A 63 -5.95 -5.97 -9.03
CA PRO A 63 -7.25 -5.58 -8.50
C PRO A 63 -8.08 -4.83 -9.54
N LEU A 64 -9.39 -5.10 -9.53
CA LEU A 64 -10.35 -4.48 -10.44
C LEU A 64 -10.94 -3.20 -9.85
N ASN A 65 -11.17 -3.19 -8.53
CA ASN A 65 -11.45 -1.95 -7.80
C ASN A 65 -10.14 -1.44 -7.24
N LYS A 66 -9.68 -0.26 -7.62
CA LYS A 66 -8.37 0.24 -7.21
C LYS A 66 -8.23 1.75 -7.28
N ILE A 67 -7.30 2.24 -6.45
CA ILE A 67 -6.72 3.57 -6.57
C ILE A 67 -5.25 3.37 -6.94
N ASN A 68 -4.80 3.99 -8.00
CA ASN A 68 -3.43 3.94 -8.50
C ASN A 68 -2.78 5.32 -8.49
N VAL A 69 -1.55 5.42 -8.01
CA VAL A 69 -0.73 6.61 -8.14
C VAL A 69 0.04 6.52 -9.45
N ASN A 70 -0.36 7.31 -10.44
CA ASN A 70 0.34 7.39 -11.73
C ASN A 70 1.41 8.47 -11.65
N THR A 71 2.65 8.03 -11.44
CA THR A 71 3.81 8.94 -11.32
C THR A 71 4.31 9.48 -12.67
N THR A 72 3.79 8.98 -13.78
CA THR A 72 4.14 9.48 -15.13
C THR A 72 3.34 10.73 -15.47
N SER A 73 2.07 10.77 -15.06
CA SER A 73 1.15 11.90 -15.31
C SER A 73 0.86 12.72 -14.06
N ASP A 74 1.43 12.36 -12.89
CA ASP A 74 1.21 12.98 -11.60
C ASP A 74 -0.28 13.01 -11.19
N GLU A 75 -0.95 11.86 -11.31
CA GLU A 75 -2.38 11.70 -11.11
C GLU A 75 -2.72 10.58 -10.12
N LEU A 76 -3.85 10.71 -9.42
CA LEU A 76 -4.51 9.61 -8.73
C LEU A 76 -5.65 9.09 -9.60
N GLU A 77 -5.58 7.83 -9.98
CA GLU A 77 -6.56 7.16 -10.85
C GLU A 77 -7.49 6.27 -10.02
N PHE A 78 -8.79 6.41 -10.22
CA PHE A 78 -9.82 5.65 -9.51
C PHE A 78 -10.52 4.73 -10.50
N SER A 79 -10.41 3.42 -10.26
CA SER A 79 -11.04 2.39 -11.11
C SER A 79 -12.03 1.55 -10.30
N ILE A 80 -13.12 1.18 -10.93
CA ILE A 80 -14.16 0.30 -10.38
C ILE A 80 -14.36 -0.88 -11.33
N LYS A 81 -14.67 -2.04 -10.76
CA LYS A 81 -15.01 -3.23 -11.53
C LYS A 81 -16.33 -3.04 -12.27
N VAL A 82 -16.27 -3.05 -13.61
CA VAL A 82 -17.45 -3.06 -14.48
C VAL A 82 -17.40 -4.35 -15.32
N GLY A 83 -18.33 -5.26 -15.07
CA GLY A 83 -18.27 -6.59 -15.67
C GLY A 83 -17.03 -7.38 -15.19
N ALA A 84 -16.13 -7.73 -16.09
CA ALA A 84 -14.90 -8.46 -15.81
C ALA A 84 -13.63 -7.60 -15.88
N ALA A 85 -13.76 -6.28 -15.99
CA ALA A 85 -12.63 -5.36 -16.16
C ALA A 85 -12.59 -4.26 -15.09
N ALA A 86 -11.38 -3.75 -14.80
CA ALA A 86 -11.22 -2.49 -14.10
C ALA A 86 -11.49 -1.35 -15.09
N THR A 87 -12.48 -0.52 -14.79
CA THR A 87 -12.80 0.66 -15.60
C THR A 87 -12.47 1.90 -14.80
N GLN A 88 -11.58 2.71 -15.31
CA GLN A 88 -11.24 3.99 -14.69
C GLN A 88 -12.47 4.90 -14.74
N GLN A 89 -12.88 5.40 -13.58
CA GLN A 89 -14.05 6.26 -13.45
C GLN A 89 -13.66 7.73 -13.54
N PHE A 90 -12.71 8.12 -12.72
CA PHE A 90 -12.17 9.48 -12.69
C PHE A 90 -10.73 9.48 -12.22
N LYS A 91 -10.08 10.62 -12.39
CA LYS A 91 -8.75 10.90 -11.87
C LYS A 91 -8.71 12.26 -11.18
N VAL A 92 -7.77 12.41 -10.26
CA VAL A 92 -7.47 13.67 -9.59
C VAL A 92 -6.09 14.12 -10.03
N SER A 93 -5.99 15.33 -10.49
CA SER A 93 -4.74 15.99 -10.84
C SER A 93 -4.71 17.40 -10.20
N ASP A 94 -3.67 18.19 -10.46
CA ASP A 94 -3.55 19.52 -9.84
C ASP A 94 -4.77 20.40 -10.13
N GLY A 95 -5.52 20.71 -9.08
CA GLY A 95 -6.72 21.55 -9.12
C GLY A 95 -7.95 20.94 -9.81
N LEU A 96 -7.91 19.67 -10.24
CA LEU A 96 -8.95 19.07 -11.08
C LEU A 96 -9.39 17.68 -10.61
N ILE A 97 -10.68 17.40 -10.69
CA ILE A 97 -11.26 16.05 -10.70
C ILE A 97 -11.83 15.84 -12.09
N ILE A 98 -11.30 14.87 -12.83
CA ILE A 98 -11.57 14.68 -14.25
C ILE A 98 -12.25 13.31 -14.44
N PRO A 99 -13.48 13.22 -14.96
CA PRO A 99 -14.10 11.96 -15.36
C PRO A 99 -13.32 11.32 -16.52
N SER A 100 -13.29 10.00 -16.59
CA SER A 100 -12.58 9.28 -17.67
C SER A 100 -13.33 9.32 -18.99
N VAL A 101 -14.66 9.46 -18.91
CA VAL A 101 -15.54 9.60 -20.05
C VAL A 101 -16.39 10.87 -19.86
N ASP A 102 -16.58 11.62 -20.93
CA ASP A 102 -17.36 12.84 -20.88
C ASP A 102 -18.84 12.53 -20.48
N ASN A 103 -19.36 13.29 -19.52
CA ASN A 103 -20.73 13.19 -19.03
C ASN A 103 -21.13 11.81 -18.43
N ASP A 104 -20.16 11.06 -17.88
CA ASP A 104 -20.39 9.69 -17.36
C ASP A 104 -20.54 9.64 -15.82
N ILE A 105 -20.09 10.66 -15.08
CA ILE A 105 -20.07 10.64 -13.62
C ILE A 105 -21.00 11.69 -13.03
N ASP A 106 -22.00 11.20 -12.29
CA ASP A 106 -22.88 12.04 -11.47
C ASP A 106 -22.28 12.31 -10.10
N LEU A 107 -22.38 13.54 -9.62
CA LEU A 107 -22.06 13.90 -8.24
C LEU A 107 -23.28 13.66 -7.34
N GLY A 108 -23.39 12.43 -6.86
CA GLY A 108 -24.50 12.01 -6.01
C GLY A 108 -25.56 11.20 -6.73
N THR A 109 -26.70 11.07 -6.14
CA THR A 109 -27.88 10.37 -6.67
C THR A 109 -29.14 11.18 -6.38
N ALA A 110 -30.29 10.81 -6.97
CA ALA A 110 -31.56 11.45 -6.66
C ALA A 110 -31.93 11.40 -5.15
N ALA A 111 -31.45 10.39 -4.43
CA ALA A 111 -31.69 10.23 -2.99
C ALA A 111 -30.55 10.73 -2.08
N LYS A 112 -29.35 10.95 -2.64
CA LYS A 112 -28.17 11.42 -1.89
C LYS A 112 -27.40 12.41 -2.75
N GLN A 113 -27.56 13.67 -2.46
CA GLN A 113 -26.95 14.78 -3.21
C GLN A 113 -25.82 15.41 -2.40
N PHE A 114 -24.83 15.97 -3.09
CA PHE A 114 -23.88 16.87 -2.46
C PHE A 114 -24.58 18.16 -2.07
N LYS A 115 -24.21 18.72 -0.91
CA LYS A 115 -24.72 20.02 -0.50
C LYS A 115 -24.07 21.11 -1.38
N ASP A 116 -24.88 21.98 -1.96
CA ASP A 116 -24.41 23.13 -2.73
C ASP A 116 -23.55 22.79 -3.99
N ALA A 117 -23.82 21.63 -4.60
CA ALA A 117 -23.19 21.25 -5.86
C ALA A 117 -23.97 21.80 -7.06
#